data_612da6f4bc41e371dfa7edb6638bf332
#
_entry.id   612da6f4bc41e371dfa7edb6638bf332
#
_cell.length_a   1.000
_cell.length_b   1.000
_cell.length_c   1.000
_cell.angle_alpha   90.00
_cell.angle_beta   90.00
_cell.angle_gamma   90.00
#
_symmetry.space_group_name_H-M   'P 1'
#
loop_
_entity.id
_entity.type
_entity.pdbx_description
1 polymer ?
#
loop_
_entity_poly.entity_id
_entity_poly.type
_entity_poly.pdbx_seq_one_letter_code
_entity_poly.pdbx_strand_id
1 'polypeptide(L)'
;MMFSSKSLIVPTHYNKFHILIHWIVVFVILLQMITGDKIALEFLVLRNETITNNGNTSNSQFHILGGVFIFLLMAIRIFLRIKFGVPIPTKKTNALLKFLSTFVHLGIYFILFAIPITGLLAFSTVNIDLGIAHKILVNILYLFIITHLIGVAYHQIFLGDNIMQRITSWKS
;
A
#
# COMPACT_ATOMS: atom_id res chain seq x y z
N MET A 1 -5.42 44.07 7.62
CA MET A 1 -5.23 42.68 8.07
C MET A 1 -4.19 42.03 7.18
N MET A 2 -2.98 41.87 7.64
CA MET A 2 -1.84 41.31 6.90
C MET A 2 -1.93 39.80 7.01
N PHE A 3 -2.30 39.12 5.93
CA PHE A 3 -2.17 37.65 5.85
C PHE A 3 -0.67 37.34 5.78
N SER A 4 -0.11 36.93 6.93
CA SER A 4 1.23 36.37 6.99
C SER A 4 1.28 35.13 6.11
N SER A 5 1.97 35.19 4.97
CA SER A 5 2.31 34.03 4.16
C SER A 5 3.27 33.15 4.98
N LYS A 6 2.72 32.16 5.70
CA LYS A 6 3.54 31.06 6.21
C LYS A 6 4.25 30.46 4.99
N SER A 7 5.52 30.75 4.83
CA SER A 7 6.39 30.02 3.91
C SER A 7 6.25 28.55 4.28
N LEU A 8 5.64 27.75 3.39
CA LEU A 8 5.55 26.31 3.54
C LEU A 8 6.98 25.77 3.52
N ILE A 9 7.52 25.50 4.70
CA ILE A 9 8.81 24.84 4.85
C ILE A 9 8.62 23.44 4.29
N VAL A 10 9.08 23.23 3.06
CA VAL A 10 8.97 21.92 2.40
C VAL A 10 10.01 21.01 3.06
N PRO A 11 9.59 19.87 3.62
CA PRO A 11 10.48 18.98 4.35
C PRO A 11 11.55 18.40 3.42
N THR A 12 12.79 18.27 3.92
CA THR A 12 13.89 17.58 3.22
C THR A 12 13.85 16.07 3.42
N HIS A 13 13.27 15.62 4.53
CA HIS A 13 13.15 14.20 4.91
C HIS A 13 11.71 13.87 5.32
N TYR A 14 11.35 12.60 5.25
CA TYR A 14 10.08 12.14 5.78
C TYR A 14 10.06 12.16 7.32
N ASN A 15 8.89 12.42 7.89
CA ASN A 15 8.67 12.26 9.33
C ASN A 15 8.90 10.80 9.74
N LYS A 16 9.48 10.57 10.93
CA LYS A 16 9.77 9.22 11.47
C LYS A 16 8.55 8.29 11.48
N PHE A 17 7.38 8.81 11.86
CA PHE A 17 6.13 8.05 11.82
C PHE A 17 5.75 7.63 10.39
N HIS A 18 5.99 8.48 9.40
CA HIS A 18 5.74 8.17 8.00
C HIS A 18 6.62 7.02 7.51
N ILE A 19 7.90 7.03 7.91
CA ILE A 19 8.86 5.96 7.63
C ILE A 19 8.42 4.66 8.30
N LEU A 20 8.11 4.71 9.60
CA LEU A 20 7.66 3.54 10.36
C LEU A 20 6.43 2.88 9.74
N ILE A 21 5.39 3.67 9.46
CA ILE A 21 4.15 3.15 8.86
C ILE A 21 4.40 2.58 7.47
N HIS A 22 5.29 3.19 6.67
CA HIS A 22 5.67 2.63 5.38
C HIS A 22 6.19 1.20 5.51
N TRP A 23 7.14 0.97 6.40
CA TRP A 23 7.74 -0.36 6.58
C TRP A 23 6.79 -1.36 7.22
N ILE A 24 5.91 -0.93 8.12
CA ILE A 24 4.84 -1.79 8.65
C ILE A 24 3.89 -2.22 7.52
N VAL A 25 3.47 -1.31 6.65
CA VAL A 25 2.62 -1.63 5.49
C VAL A 25 3.32 -2.62 4.57
N VAL A 26 4.60 -2.41 4.24
CA VAL A 26 5.39 -3.35 3.43
C VAL A 26 5.40 -4.75 4.06
N PHE A 27 5.69 -4.83 5.36
CA PHE A 27 5.73 -6.11 6.07
C PHE A 27 4.37 -6.83 6.06
N VAL A 28 3.28 -6.10 6.35
CA VAL A 28 1.94 -6.69 6.35
C VAL A 28 1.51 -7.14 4.94
N ILE A 29 1.86 -6.38 3.88
CA ILE A 29 1.60 -6.80 2.50
C ILE A 29 2.30 -8.12 2.20
N LEU A 30 3.57 -8.29 2.59
CA LEU A 30 4.30 -9.54 2.40
C LEU A 30 3.61 -10.72 3.11
N LEU A 31 3.12 -10.52 4.34
CA LEU A 31 2.33 -11.54 5.04
C LEU A 31 1.03 -11.88 4.30
N GLN A 32 0.33 -10.86 3.78
CA GLN A 32 -0.91 -11.07 3.00
C GLN A 32 -0.66 -11.86 1.70
N MET A 33 0.47 -11.63 1.04
CA MET A 33 0.88 -12.38 -0.16
C MET A 33 1.06 -13.87 0.14
N ILE A 34 1.66 -14.20 1.29
CA ILE A 34 1.91 -15.60 1.70
C ILE A 34 0.60 -16.32 2.09
N THR A 35 -0.35 -15.58 2.68
CA THR A 35 -1.60 -16.18 3.19
C THR A 35 -2.73 -16.21 2.15
N GLY A 36 -2.65 -15.39 1.11
CA GLY A 36 -3.76 -15.15 0.17
C GLY A 36 -4.24 -16.38 -0.59
N ASP A 37 -3.34 -17.26 -1.04
CA ASP A 37 -3.74 -18.44 -1.82
C ASP A 37 -4.50 -19.49 -0.99
N LYS A 38 -4.20 -19.59 0.31
CA LYS A 38 -4.90 -20.49 1.23
C LYS A 38 -6.37 -20.09 1.41
N ILE A 39 -6.63 -18.78 1.43
CA ILE A 39 -7.98 -18.24 1.62
C ILE A 39 -8.82 -18.38 0.37
N ALA A 40 -8.23 -18.31 -0.81
CA ALA A 40 -8.95 -18.57 -2.04
C ALA A 40 -9.57 -19.97 -2.04
N LEU A 41 -8.88 -20.97 -1.50
CA LEU A 41 -9.39 -22.33 -1.34
C LEU A 41 -10.53 -22.38 -0.29
N GLU A 42 -10.35 -21.76 0.87
CA GLU A 42 -11.39 -21.69 1.91
C GLU A 42 -12.67 -21.00 1.40
N PHE A 43 -12.53 -19.95 0.61
CA PHE A 43 -13.65 -19.25 -0.02
C PHE A 43 -14.44 -20.13 -0.97
N LEU A 44 -13.76 -20.95 -1.79
CA LEU A 44 -14.41 -21.90 -2.70
C LEU A 44 -15.15 -23.02 -1.94
N VAL A 45 -14.58 -23.44 -0.82
CA VAL A 45 -15.18 -24.44 0.08
C VAL A 45 -16.47 -23.89 0.72
N LEU A 46 -16.45 -22.67 1.25
CA LEU A 46 -17.63 -22.00 1.81
C LEU A 46 -18.77 -21.87 0.79
N ARG A 47 -18.42 -21.60 -0.47
CA ARG A 47 -19.41 -21.47 -1.54
C ARG A 47 -20.12 -22.77 -1.89
N ASN A 48 -19.41 -23.90 -1.89
CA ASN A 48 -19.95 -25.18 -2.37
C ASN A 48 -20.79 -25.93 -1.31
N GLU A 49 -21.02 -25.35 -0.13
CA GLU A 49 -21.76 -25.95 0.99
C GLU A 49 -21.30 -27.37 1.37
N THR A 50 -20.21 -27.86 0.80
CA THR A 50 -19.74 -29.25 0.89
C THR A 50 -18.99 -29.55 2.18
N ILE A 51 -18.70 -28.56 3.01
CA ILE A 51 -17.99 -28.78 4.26
C ILE A 51 -18.77 -28.14 5.41
N THR A 52 -19.46 -28.99 6.11
CA THR A 52 -20.05 -28.74 7.43
C THR A 52 -18.98 -28.30 8.43
N ASN A 53 -19.25 -27.16 9.07
CA ASN A 53 -18.78 -26.77 10.41
C ASN A 53 -17.39 -26.18 10.66
N ASN A 54 -16.49 -25.95 9.69
CA ASN A 54 -15.21 -25.32 10.02
C ASN A 54 -14.73 -24.25 9.01
N GLY A 55 -15.64 -23.51 8.37
CA GLY A 55 -15.32 -22.50 7.34
C GLY A 55 -14.59 -21.26 7.85
N ASN A 56 -14.30 -21.16 9.13
CA ASN A 56 -13.58 -20.05 9.72
C ASN A 56 -12.27 -20.54 10.31
N THR A 57 -11.33 -20.90 9.43
CA THR A 57 -10.00 -21.30 9.88
C THR A 57 -9.22 -20.07 10.34
N SER A 58 -8.24 -20.26 11.21
CA SER A 58 -7.41 -19.16 11.73
C SER A 58 -6.72 -18.38 10.58
N ASN A 59 -6.49 -19.01 9.43
CA ASN A 59 -5.85 -18.37 8.27
C ASN A 59 -6.72 -17.27 7.63
N SER A 60 -8.03 -17.51 7.45
CA SER A 60 -8.95 -16.49 6.91
C SER A 60 -9.07 -15.30 7.84
N GLN A 61 -9.14 -15.54 9.14
CA GLN A 61 -9.20 -14.47 10.13
C GLN A 61 -7.96 -13.59 10.11
N PHE A 62 -6.74 -14.16 10.07
CA PHE A 62 -5.50 -13.40 9.98
C PHE A 62 -5.41 -12.57 8.71
N HIS A 63 -5.85 -13.10 7.57
CA HIS A 63 -5.86 -12.34 6.33
C HIS A 63 -6.86 -11.19 6.38
N ILE A 64 -8.09 -11.43 6.81
CA ILE A 64 -9.12 -10.39 6.91
C ILE A 64 -8.66 -9.28 7.88
N LEU A 65 -8.17 -9.65 9.05
CA LEU A 65 -7.65 -8.69 10.03
C LEU A 65 -6.45 -7.90 9.48
N GLY A 66 -5.53 -8.58 8.78
CA GLY A 66 -4.40 -7.93 8.13
C GLY A 66 -4.84 -6.96 7.03
N GLY A 67 -5.87 -7.30 6.25
CA GLY A 67 -6.48 -6.40 5.26
C GLY A 67 -7.08 -5.16 5.90
N VAL A 68 -7.87 -5.31 6.97
CA VAL A 68 -8.41 -4.18 7.74
C VAL A 68 -7.28 -3.33 8.32
N PHE A 69 -6.24 -3.96 8.85
CA PHE A 69 -5.09 -3.25 9.38
C PHE A 69 -4.35 -2.43 8.32
N ILE A 70 -4.14 -2.97 7.10
CA ILE A 70 -3.59 -2.21 5.96
C ILE A 70 -4.48 -1.02 5.64
N PHE A 71 -5.80 -1.20 5.59
CA PHE A 71 -6.74 -0.11 5.32
C PHE A 71 -6.55 1.06 6.30
N LEU A 72 -6.48 0.77 7.60
CA LEU A 72 -6.26 1.77 8.65
C LEU A 72 -4.89 2.44 8.53
N LEU A 73 -3.83 1.66 8.31
CA LEU A 73 -2.47 2.20 8.14
C LEU A 73 -2.38 3.13 6.92
N MET A 74 -3.08 2.79 5.83
CA MET A 74 -3.13 3.64 4.64
C MET A 74 -3.87 4.95 4.88
N ALA A 75 -4.97 4.93 5.65
CA ALA A 75 -5.67 6.15 6.07
C ALA A 75 -4.73 7.06 6.89
N ILE A 76 -4.03 6.50 7.87
CA ILE A 76 -3.04 7.23 8.67
C ILE A 76 -1.92 7.77 7.77
N ARG A 77 -1.42 6.99 6.82
CA ARG A 77 -0.35 7.40 5.91
C ARG A 77 -0.76 8.58 5.01
N ILE A 78 -1.99 8.58 4.50
CA ILE A 78 -2.54 9.72 3.74
C ILE A 78 -2.65 10.94 4.65
N PHE A 79 -3.17 10.78 5.86
CA PHE A 79 -3.27 11.87 6.83
C PHE A 79 -1.89 12.49 7.13
N LEU A 80 -0.88 11.67 7.39
CA LEU A 80 0.50 12.14 7.61
C LEU A 80 1.06 12.85 6.37
N ARG A 81 0.78 12.34 5.17
CA ARG A 81 1.21 12.96 3.91
C ARG A 81 0.60 14.35 3.72
N ILE A 82 -0.67 14.52 4.05
CA ILE A 82 -1.37 15.81 3.97
C ILE A 82 -0.85 16.78 5.05
N LYS A 83 -0.67 16.29 6.28
CA LYS A 83 -0.28 17.11 7.42
C LYS A 83 1.18 17.58 7.36
N PHE A 84 2.11 16.70 7.02
CA PHE A 84 3.55 16.98 7.05
C PHE A 84 4.16 17.21 5.67
N GLY A 85 3.39 17.01 4.59
CA GLY A 85 3.90 17.10 3.23
C GLY A 85 4.81 15.94 2.84
N VAL A 86 5.44 16.08 1.68
CA VAL A 86 6.41 15.12 1.14
C VAL A 86 7.68 15.87 0.75
N PRO A 87 8.86 15.25 0.86
CA PRO A 87 10.11 15.84 0.39
C PRO A 87 10.06 16.19 -1.09
N ILE A 88 10.65 17.31 -1.46
CA ILE A 88 10.75 17.74 -2.87
C ILE A 88 11.52 16.68 -3.66
N PRO A 89 11.06 16.34 -4.89
CA PRO A 89 11.84 15.54 -5.82
C PRO A 89 13.21 16.19 -6.06
N THR A 90 14.22 15.38 -6.30
CA THR A 90 15.56 15.90 -6.57
C THR A 90 15.58 16.71 -7.88
N LYS A 91 16.54 17.65 -8.00
CA LYS A 91 16.69 18.46 -9.23
C LYS A 91 17.01 17.62 -10.47
N LYS A 92 17.52 16.40 -10.28
CA LYS A 92 17.86 15.46 -11.36
C LYS A 92 16.64 14.78 -11.98
N THR A 93 15.48 14.85 -11.31
CA THR A 93 14.25 14.20 -11.79
C THR A 93 13.56 15.05 -12.83
N ASN A 94 13.43 14.54 -14.08
CA ASN A 94 12.70 15.19 -15.14
C ASN A 94 11.17 15.10 -14.96
N ALA A 95 10.39 15.80 -15.78
CA ALA A 95 8.94 15.86 -15.68
C ALA A 95 8.27 14.48 -15.85
N LEU A 96 8.79 13.64 -16.75
CA LEU A 96 8.26 12.29 -17.00
C LEU A 96 8.45 11.38 -15.77
N LEU A 97 9.64 11.36 -15.18
CA LEU A 97 9.92 10.56 -13.98
C LEU A 97 9.08 11.02 -12.79
N LYS A 98 8.87 12.34 -12.64
CA LYS A 98 7.95 12.90 -11.65
C LYS A 98 6.52 12.38 -11.84
N PHE A 99 6.03 12.44 -13.09
CA PHE A 99 4.68 11.96 -13.43
C PHE A 99 4.55 10.47 -13.12
N LEU A 100 5.48 9.63 -13.60
CA LEU A 100 5.48 8.19 -13.36
C LEU A 100 5.54 7.86 -11.87
N SER A 101 6.42 8.51 -11.12
CA SER A 101 6.50 8.34 -9.66
C SER A 101 5.18 8.68 -8.97
N THR A 102 4.54 9.80 -9.34
CA THR A 102 3.26 10.22 -8.77
C THR A 102 2.15 9.22 -9.12
N PHE A 103 2.08 8.81 -10.39
CA PHE A 103 1.10 7.83 -10.89
C PHE A 103 1.21 6.50 -10.14
N VAL A 104 2.42 5.97 -10.01
CA VAL A 104 2.66 4.70 -9.29
C VAL A 104 2.25 4.80 -7.83
N HIS A 105 2.61 5.87 -7.12
CA HIS A 105 2.23 6.04 -5.73
C HIS A 105 0.72 6.21 -5.53
N LEU A 106 0.05 7.01 -6.38
CA LEU A 106 -1.40 7.16 -6.34
C LEU A 106 -2.11 5.83 -6.64
N GLY A 107 -1.61 5.08 -7.62
CA GLY A 107 -2.12 3.75 -7.95
C GLY A 107 -2.01 2.79 -6.75
N ILE A 108 -0.85 2.72 -6.11
CA ILE A 108 -0.65 1.91 -4.90
C ILE A 108 -1.62 2.33 -3.79
N TYR A 109 -1.79 3.63 -3.53
CA TYR A 109 -2.73 4.10 -2.51
C TYR A 109 -4.16 3.66 -2.82
N PHE A 110 -4.62 3.90 -4.05
CA PHE A 110 -5.98 3.53 -4.48
C PHE A 110 -6.21 2.02 -4.34
N ILE A 111 -5.28 1.22 -4.85
CA ILE A 111 -5.39 -0.25 -4.84
C ILE A 111 -5.36 -0.80 -3.41
N LEU A 112 -4.50 -0.27 -2.53
CA LEU A 112 -4.43 -0.68 -1.12
C LEU A 112 -5.68 -0.31 -0.29
N PHE A 113 -6.53 0.60 -0.78
CA PHE A 113 -7.88 0.81 -0.23
C PHE A 113 -8.91 -0.14 -0.84
N ALA A 114 -8.85 -0.35 -2.17
CA ALA A 114 -9.82 -1.16 -2.89
C ALA A 114 -9.73 -2.67 -2.54
N ILE A 115 -8.50 -3.19 -2.35
CA ILE A 115 -8.27 -4.61 -2.03
C ILE A 115 -8.99 -5.04 -0.74
N PRO A 116 -8.80 -4.39 0.44
CA PRO A 116 -9.49 -4.79 1.66
C PRO A 116 -11.01 -4.70 1.56
N ILE A 117 -11.53 -3.68 0.88
CA ILE A 117 -12.97 -3.49 0.68
C ILE A 117 -13.53 -4.64 -0.15
N THR A 118 -12.94 -4.92 -1.32
CA THR A 118 -13.42 -6.00 -2.20
C THR A 118 -13.30 -7.38 -1.54
N GLY A 119 -12.20 -7.62 -0.82
CA GLY A 119 -11.99 -8.88 -0.10
C GLY A 119 -12.99 -9.10 1.04
N LEU A 120 -13.23 -8.07 1.84
CA LEU A 120 -14.21 -8.15 2.94
C LEU A 120 -15.63 -8.36 2.42
N LEU A 121 -16.02 -7.62 1.37
CA LEU A 121 -17.33 -7.78 0.73
C LEU A 121 -17.46 -9.17 0.08
N ALA A 122 -16.44 -9.64 -0.64
CA ALA A 122 -16.45 -10.97 -1.23
C ALA A 122 -16.70 -12.05 -0.18
N PHE A 123 -15.97 -11.99 0.95
CA PHE A 123 -16.06 -12.97 2.01
C PHE A 123 -17.40 -12.91 2.76
N SER A 124 -17.88 -11.70 3.10
CA SER A 124 -19.11 -11.51 3.89
C SER A 124 -20.38 -11.84 3.10
N THR A 125 -20.38 -11.64 1.78
CA THR A 125 -21.54 -11.93 0.90
C THR A 125 -21.39 -13.22 0.10
N VAL A 126 -20.29 -13.94 0.27
CA VAL A 126 -19.92 -15.15 -0.53
C VAL A 126 -20.03 -14.88 -2.04
N ASN A 127 -19.65 -13.69 -2.48
CA ASN A 127 -19.79 -13.22 -3.84
C ASN A 127 -18.51 -13.48 -4.66
N ILE A 128 -18.63 -14.31 -5.69
CA ILE A 128 -17.47 -14.73 -6.49
C ILE A 128 -16.92 -13.61 -7.38
N ASP A 129 -17.78 -12.75 -7.91
CA ASP A 129 -17.34 -11.64 -8.78
C ASP A 129 -16.49 -10.64 -8.01
N LEU A 130 -16.85 -10.37 -6.76
CA LEU A 130 -16.03 -9.57 -5.84
C LEU A 130 -14.73 -10.28 -5.48
N GLY A 131 -14.72 -11.60 -5.32
CA GLY A 131 -13.52 -12.40 -5.14
C GLY A 131 -12.57 -12.33 -6.34
N ILE A 132 -13.11 -12.41 -7.55
CA ILE A 132 -12.36 -12.24 -8.80
C ILE A 132 -11.80 -10.81 -8.89
N ALA A 133 -12.62 -9.79 -8.62
CA ALA A 133 -12.18 -8.40 -8.61
C ALA A 133 -11.04 -8.16 -7.59
N HIS A 134 -11.15 -8.73 -6.38
CA HIS A 134 -10.09 -8.71 -5.38
C HIS A 134 -8.78 -9.32 -5.92
N LYS A 135 -8.82 -10.49 -6.54
CA LYS A 135 -7.63 -11.15 -7.10
C LYS A 135 -7.01 -10.34 -8.25
N ILE A 136 -7.83 -9.74 -9.11
CA ILE A 136 -7.36 -8.84 -10.18
C ILE A 136 -6.62 -7.63 -9.57
N LEU A 137 -7.20 -6.99 -8.55
CA LEU A 137 -6.57 -5.86 -7.87
C LEU A 137 -5.24 -6.25 -7.21
N VAL A 138 -5.15 -7.44 -6.62
CA VAL A 138 -3.90 -7.99 -6.06
C VAL A 138 -2.83 -8.14 -7.15
N ASN A 139 -3.20 -8.69 -8.33
CA ASN A 139 -2.25 -8.82 -9.44
C ASN A 139 -1.78 -7.46 -9.98
N ILE A 140 -2.69 -6.47 -10.04
CA ILE A 140 -2.35 -5.09 -10.40
C ILE A 140 -1.43 -4.48 -9.33
N LEU A 141 -1.67 -4.74 -8.04
CA LEU A 141 -0.78 -4.28 -6.96
C LEU A 141 0.64 -4.82 -7.15
N TYR A 142 0.82 -6.10 -7.52
CA TYR A 142 2.15 -6.68 -7.79
C TYR A 142 2.87 -5.91 -8.89
N LEU A 143 2.18 -5.60 -10.00
CA LEU A 143 2.75 -4.80 -11.08
C LEU A 143 3.20 -3.42 -10.58
N PHE A 144 2.38 -2.74 -9.78
CA PHE A 144 2.71 -1.43 -9.23
C PHE A 144 3.88 -1.49 -8.24
N ILE A 145 3.95 -2.54 -7.39
CA ILE A 145 5.09 -2.75 -6.47
C ILE A 145 6.39 -2.97 -7.26
N ILE A 146 6.37 -3.82 -8.28
CA ILE A 146 7.54 -4.07 -9.12
C ILE A 146 7.99 -2.77 -9.81
N THR A 147 7.06 -2.02 -10.38
CA THR A 147 7.35 -0.73 -11.01
C THR A 147 7.91 0.28 -10.00
N HIS A 148 7.37 0.31 -8.78
CA HIS A 148 7.89 1.15 -7.69
C HIS A 148 9.34 0.78 -7.34
N LEU A 149 9.64 -0.51 -7.17
CA LEU A 149 10.99 -0.98 -6.84
C LEU A 149 12.00 -0.68 -7.96
N ILE A 150 11.59 -0.87 -9.23
CA ILE A 150 12.40 -0.49 -10.39
C ILE A 150 12.68 1.02 -10.37
N GLY A 151 11.66 1.85 -10.10
CA GLY A 151 11.81 3.29 -9.98
C GLY A 151 12.79 3.69 -8.88
N VAL A 152 12.69 3.06 -7.70
CA VAL A 152 13.61 3.28 -6.58
C VAL A 152 15.05 2.89 -6.97
N ALA A 153 15.24 1.71 -7.59
CA ALA A 153 16.55 1.25 -8.04
C ALA A 153 17.15 2.20 -9.09
N TYR A 154 16.35 2.64 -10.06
CA TYR A 154 16.78 3.59 -11.09
C TYR A 154 17.27 4.91 -10.48
N HIS A 155 16.50 5.50 -9.57
CA HIS A 155 16.88 6.72 -8.89
C HIS A 155 18.14 6.56 -8.03
N GLN A 156 18.25 5.42 -7.32
CA GLN A 156 19.40 5.15 -6.45
C GLN A 156 20.69 4.92 -7.22
N ILE A 157 20.63 4.11 -8.30
CA ILE A 157 21.82 3.63 -9.01
C ILE A 157 22.23 4.62 -10.12
N PHE A 158 21.28 5.05 -10.96
CA PHE A 158 21.59 5.86 -12.15
C PHE A 158 21.57 7.36 -11.90
N LEU A 159 20.65 7.84 -11.04
CA LEU A 159 20.57 9.27 -10.73
C LEU A 159 21.38 9.67 -9.49
N GLY A 160 21.75 8.70 -8.64
CA GLY A 160 22.48 8.96 -7.39
C GLY A 160 21.71 9.86 -6.42
N ASP A 161 20.38 9.73 -6.39
CA ASP A 161 19.48 10.62 -5.65
C ASP A 161 19.38 10.31 -4.16
N ASN A 162 20.00 9.22 -3.69
CA ASN A 162 19.95 8.74 -2.31
C ASN A 162 18.54 8.64 -1.73
N ILE A 163 17.55 8.27 -2.57
CA ILE A 163 16.12 8.21 -2.14
C ILE A 163 15.92 7.20 -1.01
N MET A 164 16.68 6.11 -1.01
CA MET A 164 16.59 5.11 0.06
C MET A 164 16.90 5.72 1.42
N GLN A 165 17.86 6.64 1.50
CA GLN A 165 18.18 7.31 2.78
C GLN A 165 17.00 8.13 3.31
N ARG A 166 16.12 8.66 2.44
CA ARG A 166 14.96 9.45 2.85
C ARG A 166 13.87 8.62 3.54
N ILE A 167 13.82 7.30 3.26
CA ILE A 167 12.83 6.37 3.82
C ILE A 167 13.46 5.36 4.81
N THR A 168 14.78 5.38 5.00
CA THR A 168 15.49 4.50 5.95
C THR A 168 16.18 5.28 7.06
N SER A 169 16.59 6.55 6.84
CA SER A 169 17.33 7.29 7.85
C SER A 169 16.39 7.93 8.88
N TRP A 170 16.65 7.59 10.16
CA TRP A 170 15.95 8.14 11.32
C TRP A 170 16.56 9.47 11.79
N LYS A 171 17.50 10.04 11.04
CA LYS A 171 18.10 11.34 11.36
C LYS A 171 17.10 12.45 11.05
N SER A 172 16.67 13.13 12.07
CA SER A 172 15.90 14.39 12.00
C SER A 172 16.83 15.55 11.74
#